data_ed203c8501054ba0b036a39e5770ae28
#
_entry.id   ed203c8501054ba0b036a39e5770ae28
#
_cell.length_a   1.000
_cell.length_b   1.000
_cell.length_c   1.000
_cell.angle_alpha   90.00
_cell.angle_beta   90.00
_cell.angle_gamma   90.00
#
_symmetry.space_group_name_H-M   'P 1'
#
loop_
_entity.id
_entity.type
_entity.pdbx_description
1 polymer ?
#
loop_
_entity_poly.entity_id
_entity_poly.type
_entity_poly.pdbx_seq_one_letter_code
_entity_poly.pdbx_strand_id
1 'polypeptide(L)'
;MGDDHSAVGNGSQANDNPFAPRDALGKRVLRITAAQAAVVSAAAHLLWAWPRLSAPADARPYVFVLAAVVTVLVAAATLRAGEYRRLYALGAGTLLGLLAGYGVWHGSTALTALPTEPLAIVAAAAEIVGAAAFVALYRLAPPTAVVVARERDAEVEGETSTDID
;
A
#
# COMPACT_ATOMS: atom_id res chain seq x y z
N MET A 1 16.79 -24.53 60.40
CA MET A 1 15.53 -24.41 59.68
C MET A 1 15.68 -23.18 58.75
N GLY A 2 16.26 -23.44 57.58
CA GLY A 2 16.66 -22.37 56.67
C GLY A 2 15.66 -22.35 55.52
N ASP A 3 14.95 -21.24 55.36
CA ASP A 3 14.03 -21.00 54.24
C ASP A 3 14.81 -20.39 53.06
N ASP A 4 15.17 -21.26 52.12
CA ASP A 4 15.76 -20.88 50.84
C ASP A 4 14.66 -20.32 49.94
N HIS A 5 14.48 -18.98 49.93
CA HIS A 5 13.72 -18.29 48.93
C HIS A 5 14.55 -18.18 47.64
N SER A 6 14.41 -19.19 46.77
CA SER A 6 14.88 -19.13 45.39
C SER A 6 14.16 -18.00 44.65
N ALA A 7 14.82 -16.86 44.52
CA ALA A 7 14.42 -15.77 43.65
C ALA A 7 14.46 -16.27 42.19
N VAL A 8 13.29 -16.60 41.66
CA VAL A 8 13.10 -16.83 40.23
C VAL A 8 13.39 -15.51 39.55
N GLY A 9 14.60 -15.35 39.04
CA GLY A 9 15.01 -14.26 38.20
C GLY A 9 14.20 -14.31 36.89
N ASN A 10 13.19 -13.46 36.85
CA ASN A 10 12.45 -13.16 35.60
C ASN A 10 13.40 -12.40 34.69
N GLY A 11 14.27 -13.15 34.01
CA GLY A 11 15.14 -12.61 32.96
C GLY A 11 14.26 -12.12 31.83
N SER A 12 13.95 -10.82 31.85
CA SER A 12 13.52 -10.10 30.66
C SER A 12 14.55 -10.35 29.56
N GLN A 13 14.34 -11.39 28.77
CA GLN A 13 15.02 -11.52 27.49
C GLN A 13 14.53 -10.34 26.63
N ALA A 14 15.20 -9.20 26.80
CA ALA A 14 15.15 -8.14 25.79
C ALA A 14 15.55 -8.82 24.48
N ASN A 15 14.55 -8.95 23.61
CA ASN A 15 14.71 -9.56 22.30
C ASN A 15 15.52 -8.57 21.44
N ASP A 16 16.85 -8.54 21.66
CA ASP A 16 17.82 -7.75 20.91
C ASP A 16 17.95 -8.32 19.50
N ASN A 17 16.85 -8.18 18.72
CA ASN A 17 16.90 -8.44 17.29
C ASN A 17 17.51 -7.20 16.58
N PRO A 18 18.80 -7.21 16.21
CA PRO A 18 19.47 -6.05 15.61
C PRO A 18 18.93 -5.68 14.24
N PHE A 19 18.02 -6.50 13.68
CA PHE A 19 17.39 -6.27 12.39
C PHE A 19 16.01 -5.59 12.49
N ALA A 20 15.37 -5.61 13.66
CA ALA A 20 14.03 -5.05 13.85
C ALA A 20 13.87 -3.57 13.45
N PRO A 21 14.80 -2.65 13.76
CA PRO A 21 14.69 -1.24 13.35
C PRO A 21 14.85 -1.02 11.84
N ARG A 22 15.69 -1.81 11.17
CA ARG A 22 15.94 -1.67 9.72
C ARG A 22 14.75 -2.13 8.90
N ASP A 23 14.08 -3.20 9.32
CA ASP A 23 12.89 -3.72 8.65
C ASP A 23 11.72 -2.73 8.75
N ALA A 24 11.55 -2.08 9.90
CA ALA A 24 10.54 -1.05 10.11
C ALA A 24 10.77 0.18 9.21
N LEU A 25 12.04 0.62 9.07
CA LEU A 25 12.40 1.73 8.20
C LEU A 25 12.14 1.39 6.73
N GLY A 26 12.56 0.20 6.29
CA GLY A 26 12.35 -0.29 4.92
C GLY A 26 10.86 -0.32 4.54
N LYS A 27 10.01 -0.86 5.41
CA LYS A 27 8.55 -0.86 5.20
C LYS A 27 7.97 0.55 5.14
N ARG A 28 8.43 1.46 6.00
CA ARG A 28 7.99 2.87 5.99
C ARG A 28 8.36 3.56 4.67
N VAL A 29 9.57 3.39 4.20
CA VAL A 29 10.04 3.94 2.91
C VAL A 29 9.19 3.38 1.77
N LEU A 30 8.96 2.07 1.72
CA LEU A 30 8.12 1.45 0.69
C LEU A 30 6.68 2.00 0.71
N ARG A 31 6.08 2.21 1.89
CA ARG A 31 4.73 2.79 2.01
C ARG A 31 4.68 4.21 1.47
N ILE A 32 5.67 5.04 1.81
CA ILE A 32 5.76 6.41 1.30
C ILE A 32 5.96 6.40 -0.22
N THR A 33 6.88 5.57 -0.73
CA THR A 33 7.12 5.45 -2.17
C THR A 33 5.88 4.99 -2.93
N ALA A 34 5.17 3.96 -2.42
CA ALA A 34 3.94 3.47 -3.02
C ALA A 34 2.85 4.56 -3.07
N ALA A 35 2.66 5.28 -1.96
CA ALA A 35 1.67 6.36 -1.87
C ALA A 35 2.03 7.54 -2.79
N GLN A 36 3.29 7.97 -2.83
CA GLN A 36 3.75 9.04 -3.72
C GLN A 36 3.59 8.67 -5.19
N ALA A 37 3.99 7.45 -5.57
CA ALA A 37 3.82 6.96 -6.93
C ALA A 37 2.34 6.93 -7.33
N ALA A 38 1.45 6.47 -6.45
CA ALA A 38 0.01 6.49 -6.68
C ALA A 38 -0.53 7.92 -6.88
N VAL A 39 -0.08 8.90 -6.07
CA VAL A 39 -0.48 10.30 -6.22
C VAL A 39 0.03 10.90 -7.53
N VAL A 40 1.27 10.59 -7.93
CA VAL A 40 1.84 11.06 -9.21
C VAL A 40 1.06 10.48 -10.39
N SER A 41 0.73 9.19 -10.39
CA SER A 41 -0.12 8.56 -11.41
C SER A 41 -1.49 9.23 -11.47
N ALA A 42 -2.15 9.44 -10.32
CA ALA A 42 -3.43 10.12 -10.25
C ALA A 42 -3.37 11.55 -10.84
N ALA A 43 -2.33 12.31 -10.51
CA ALA A 43 -2.12 13.66 -11.04
C ALA A 43 -1.96 13.66 -12.56
N ALA A 44 -1.18 12.73 -13.12
CA ALA A 44 -1.01 12.60 -14.57
C ALA A 44 -2.34 12.29 -15.28
N HIS A 45 -3.15 11.39 -14.72
CA HIS A 45 -4.49 11.07 -15.26
C HIS A 45 -5.45 12.26 -15.20
N LEU A 46 -5.45 13.01 -14.09
CA LEU A 46 -6.28 14.22 -13.94
C LEU A 46 -5.85 15.31 -14.91
N LEU A 47 -4.55 15.55 -15.08
CA LEU A 47 -4.02 16.52 -16.02
C LEU A 47 -4.38 16.18 -17.47
N TRP A 48 -4.40 14.89 -17.81
CA TRP A 48 -4.83 14.43 -19.12
C TRP A 48 -6.34 14.59 -19.30
N ALA A 49 -7.14 14.25 -18.27
CA ALA A 49 -8.60 14.24 -18.34
C ALA A 49 -9.19 15.65 -18.32
N TRP A 50 -8.65 16.57 -17.53
CA TRP A 50 -9.21 17.88 -17.25
C TRP A 50 -9.63 18.67 -18.48
N PRO A 51 -8.75 18.91 -19.49
CA PRO A 51 -9.15 19.68 -20.68
C PRO A 51 -10.15 18.95 -21.58
N ARG A 52 -10.40 17.66 -21.33
CA ARG A 52 -11.26 16.80 -22.15
C ARG A 52 -12.65 16.55 -21.55
N LEU A 53 -12.89 16.99 -20.31
CA LEU A 53 -14.17 16.81 -19.61
C LEU A 53 -15.34 17.53 -20.30
N SER A 54 -15.07 18.55 -21.10
CA SER A 54 -16.10 19.28 -21.83
C SER A 54 -16.53 18.62 -23.15
N ALA A 55 -15.90 17.51 -23.53
CA ALA A 55 -16.25 16.76 -24.74
C ALA A 55 -17.32 15.69 -24.43
N PRO A 56 -18.62 15.93 -24.68
CA PRO A 56 -19.70 15.08 -24.16
C PRO A 56 -19.76 13.68 -24.78
N ALA A 57 -19.09 13.46 -25.91
CA ALA A 57 -19.10 12.19 -26.63
C ALA A 57 -18.00 11.20 -26.19
N ASP A 58 -17.08 11.60 -25.31
CA ASP A 58 -15.96 10.78 -24.87
C ASP A 58 -16.08 10.41 -23.38
N ALA A 59 -16.26 9.14 -23.08
CA ALA A 59 -16.34 8.64 -21.71
C ALA A 59 -14.97 8.51 -21.01
N ARG A 60 -13.87 8.52 -21.77
CA ARG A 60 -12.51 8.29 -21.27
C ARG A 60 -12.07 9.25 -20.16
N PRO A 61 -12.28 10.58 -20.28
CA PRO A 61 -11.90 11.50 -19.22
C PRO A 61 -12.53 11.16 -17.87
N TYR A 62 -13.78 10.70 -17.86
CA TYR A 62 -14.49 10.31 -16.64
C TYR A 62 -13.91 9.03 -16.02
N VAL A 63 -13.50 8.07 -16.86
CA VAL A 63 -12.82 6.85 -16.39
C VAL A 63 -11.49 7.21 -15.74
N PHE A 64 -10.70 8.13 -16.32
CA PHE A 64 -9.44 8.59 -15.73
C PHE A 64 -9.64 9.39 -14.45
N VAL A 65 -10.68 10.20 -14.34
CA VAL A 65 -11.03 10.89 -13.08
C VAL A 65 -11.37 9.86 -12.00
N LEU A 66 -12.20 8.86 -12.32
CA LEU A 66 -12.54 7.80 -11.38
C LEU A 66 -11.30 7.01 -10.95
N ALA A 67 -10.45 6.64 -11.90
CA ALA A 67 -9.19 5.95 -11.62
C ALA A 67 -8.27 6.78 -10.72
N ALA A 68 -8.16 8.08 -10.96
CA ALA A 68 -7.39 8.99 -10.13
C ALA A 68 -7.94 9.06 -8.68
N VAL A 69 -9.26 9.15 -8.53
CA VAL A 69 -9.91 9.14 -7.20
C VAL A 69 -9.59 7.84 -6.46
N VAL A 70 -9.79 6.68 -7.10
CA VAL A 70 -9.48 5.37 -6.50
C VAL A 70 -8.01 5.30 -6.09
N THR A 71 -7.11 5.75 -6.95
CA THR A 71 -5.66 5.73 -6.70
C THR A 71 -5.27 6.62 -5.51
N VAL A 72 -5.88 7.82 -5.38
CA VAL A 72 -5.68 8.71 -4.22
C VAL A 72 -6.22 8.09 -2.94
N LEU A 73 -7.40 7.45 -2.99
CA LEU A 73 -7.97 6.77 -1.82
C LEU A 73 -7.08 5.62 -1.35
N VAL A 74 -6.54 4.83 -2.28
CA VAL A 74 -5.57 3.76 -1.97
C VAL A 74 -4.29 4.34 -1.36
N ALA A 75 -3.76 5.45 -1.89
CA ALA A 75 -2.59 6.13 -1.34
C ALA A 75 -2.86 6.61 0.10
N ALA A 76 -3.98 7.29 0.34
CA ALA A 76 -4.38 7.78 1.66
C ALA A 76 -4.58 6.63 2.66
N ALA A 77 -5.25 5.55 2.24
CA ALA A 77 -5.44 4.36 3.05
C ALA A 77 -4.11 3.69 3.39
N THR A 78 -3.16 3.62 2.44
CA THR A 78 -1.82 3.04 2.66
C THR A 78 -1.03 3.80 3.72
N LEU A 79 -1.20 5.13 3.82
CA LEU A 79 -0.51 5.93 4.82
C LEU A 79 -1.17 5.86 6.21
N ARG A 80 -2.50 5.71 6.27
CA ARG A 80 -3.29 5.73 7.52
C ARG A 80 -3.54 4.37 8.12
N ALA A 81 -3.78 3.37 7.29
CA ALA A 81 -4.09 2.01 7.73
C ALA A 81 -2.85 1.28 8.23
N GLY A 82 -3.08 0.29 9.10
CA GLY A 82 -2.07 -0.69 9.49
C GLY A 82 -1.59 -1.57 8.32
N GLU A 83 -0.93 -2.68 8.62
CA GLU A 83 -0.39 -3.61 7.62
C GLU A 83 -1.50 -4.51 7.04
N TYR A 84 -2.34 -3.99 6.14
CA TYR A 84 -3.39 -4.75 5.49
C TYR A 84 -2.95 -5.29 4.13
N ARG A 85 -2.70 -6.58 4.06
CA ARG A 85 -2.27 -7.26 2.83
C ARG A 85 -3.22 -7.03 1.66
N ARG A 86 -4.53 -7.02 1.91
CA ARG A 86 -5.56 -6.77 0.89
C ARG A 86 -5.46 -5.37 0.28
N LEU A 87 -5.12 -4.37 1.09
CA LEU A 87 -4.93 -2.99 0.63
C LEU A 87 -3.75 -2.90 -0.34
N TYR A 88 -2.65 -3.57 -0.03
CA TYR A 88 -1.48 -3.60 -0.91
C TYR A 88 -1.76 -4.34 -2.23
N ALA A 89 -2.53 -5.44 -2.18
CA ALA A 89 -3.00 -6.12 -3.39
C ALA A 89 -3.89 -5.22 -4.25
N LEU A 90 -4.82 -4.47 -3.62
CA LEU A 90 -5.67 -3.50 -4.31
C LEU A 90 -4.83 -2.40 -4.98
N GLY A 91 -3.84 -1.83 -4.26
CA GLY A 91 -2.95 -0.81 -4.80
C GLY A 91 -2.14 -1.30 -5.99
N ALA A 92 -1.52 -2.48 -5.87
CA ALA A 92 -0.79 -3.09 -6.97
C ALA A 92 -1.72 -3.37 -8.17
N GLY A 93 -2.91 -3.95 -7.93
CA GLY A 93 -3.89 -4.26 -8.97
C GLY A 93 -4.39 -3.01 -9.68
N THR A 94 -4.64 -1.92 -8.96
CA THR A 94 -5.07 -0.64 -9.56
C THR A 94 -4.00 -0.09 -10.49
N LEU A 95 -2.74 0.02 -10.05
CA LEU A 95 -1.66 0.57 -10.88
C LEU A 95 -1.32 -0.33 -12.07
N LEU A 96 -1.29 -1.64 -11.88
CA LEU A 96 -1.10 -2.59 -12.98
C LEU A 96 -2.27 -2.55 -13.98
N GLY A 97 -3.50 -2.36 -13.48
CA GLY A 97 -4.69 -2.20 -14.31
C GLY A 97 -4.63 -0.95 -15.20
N LEU A 98 -4.14 0.18 -14.66
CA LEU A 98 -3.93 1.42 -15.42
C LEU A 98 -2.86 1.23 -16.50
N LEU A 99 -1.73 0.63 -16.14
CA LEU A 99 -0.65 0.33 -17.08
C LEU A 99 -1.10 -0.62 -18.20
N ALA A 100 -1.85 -1.67 -17.85
CA ALA A 100 -2.44 -2.59 -18.82
C ALA A 100 -3.49 -1.88 -19.71
N GLY A 101 -4.28 -0.98 -19.12
CA GLY A 101 -5.26 -0.16 -19.83
C GLY A 101 -4.61 0.69 -20.92
N TYR A 102 -3.45 1.29 -20.65
CA TYR A 102 -2.68 2.01 -21.66
C TYR A 102 -2.28 1.09 -22.83
N GLY A 103 -1.77 -0.11 -22.50
CA GLY A 103 -1.40 -1.10 -23.52
C GLY A 103 -2.58 -1.58 -24.35
N VAL A 104 -3.72 -1.85 -23.72
CA VAL A 104 -4.96 -2.24 -24.43
C VAL A 104 -5.45 -1.13 -25.34
N TRP A 105 -5.37 0.13 -24.87
CA TRP A 105 -5.82 1.28 -25.62
C TRP A 105 -4.99 1.53 -26.89
N HIS A 106 -3.66 1.51 -26.77
CA HIS A 106 -2.76 1.79 -27.89
C HIS A 106 -2.42 0.55 -28.73
N GLY A 107 -2.74 -0.65 -28.22
CA GLY A 107 -2.47 -1.91 -28.90
C GLY A 107 -0.99 -2.05 -29.28
N SER A 108 -0.73 -2.44 -30.52
CA SER A 108 0.65 -2.63 -31.03
C SER A 108 1.48 -1.34 -31.10
N THR A 109 0.85 -0.16 -31.04
CA THR A 109 1.53 1.14 -31.09
C THR A 109 1.88 1.70 -29.72
N ALA A 110 1.58 1.01 -28.63
CA ALA A 110 1.77 1.50 -27.27
C ALA A 110 3.22 1.98 -27.00
N LEU A 111 4.23 1.20 -27.43
CA LEU A 111 5.63 1.54 -27.23
C LEU A 111 6.12 2.70 -28.11
N THR A 112 5.53 2.88 -29.29
CA THR A 112 5.88 3.99 -30.20
C THR A 112 5.11 5.27 -29.87
N ALA A 113 3.93 5.17 -29.28
CA ALA A 113 3.15 6.32 -28.82
C ALA A 113 3.71 6.91 -27.50
N LEU A 114 4.22 6.08 -26.61
CA LEU A 114 4.69 6.49 -25.28
C LEU A 114 5.69 7.67 -25.31
N PRO A 115 6.73 7.69 -26.17
CA PRO A 115 7.68 8.81 -26.21
C PRO A 115 7.07 10.15 -26.65
N THR A 116 5.94 10.12 -27.31
CA THR A 116 5.25 11.33 -27.81
C THR A 116 4.28 11.94 -26.78
N GLU A 117 4.03 11.23 -25.69
CA GLU A 117 3.07 11.62 -24.65
C GLU A 117 3.77 11.76 -23.28
N PRO A 118 4.28 12.95 -22.90
CA PRO A 118 5.04 13.14 -21.66
C PRO A 118 4.26 12.72 -20.39
N LEU A 119 2.95 12.97 -20.36
CA LEU A 119 2.11 12.55 -19.23
C LEU A 119 1.99 11.02 -19.14
N ALA A 120 1.96 10.32 -20.27
CA ALA A 120 1.92 8.86 -20.29
C ALA A 120 3.24 8.25 -19.77
N ILE A 121 4.38 8.88 -20.10
CA ILE A 121 5.69 8.45 -19.55
C ILE A 121 5.68 8.60 -18.03
N VAL A 122 5.26 9.75 -17.51
CA VAL A 122 5.21 10.01 -16.06
C VAL A 122 4.26 9.04 -15.36
N ALA A 123 3.06 8.83 -15.93
CA ALA A 123 2.09 7.88 -15.41
C ALA A 123 2.66 6.46 -15.38
N ALA A 124 3.19 5.96 -16.50
CA ALA A 124 3.74 4.61 -16.61
C ALA A 124 4.91 4.38 -15.64
N ALA A 125 5.83 5.35 -15.52
CA ALA A 125 6.93 5.27 -14.57
C ALA A 125 6.42 5.20 -13.11
N ALA A 126 5.46 6.05 -12.76
CA ALA A 126 4.84 6.05 -11.44
C ALA A 126 4.10 4.73 -11.16
N GLU A 127 3.36 4.22 -12.14
CA GLU A 127 2.61 2.95 -12.03
C GLU A 127 3.53 1.76 -11.83
N ILE A 128 4.65 1.68 -12.56
CA ILE A 128 5.64 0.62 -12.41
C ILE A 128 6.28 0.68 -11.02
N VAL A 129 6.75 1.86 -10.60
CA VAL A 129 7.39 2.04 -9.29
C VAL A 129 6.41 1.76 -8.15
N GLY A 130 5.20 2.30 -8.25
CA GLY A 130 4.16 2.10 -7.25
C GLY A 130 3.70 0.65 -7.16
N ALA A 131 3.47 -0.02 -8.29
CA ALA A 131 3.10 -1.43 -8.32
C ALA A 131 4.20 -2.32 -7.71
N ALA A 132 5.47 -2.07 -8.04
CA ALA A 132 6.60 -2.78 -7.45
C ALA A 132 6.66 -2.59 -5.92
N ALA A 133 6.48 -1.34 -5.44
CA ALA A 133 6.45 -1.04 -4.02
C ALA A 133 5.27 -1.71 -3.30
N PHE A 134 4.06 -1.71 -3.88
CA PHE A 134 2.89 -2.41 -3.33
C PHE A 134 3.07 -3.93 -3.31
N VAL A 135 3.66 -4.52 -4.36
CA VAL A 135 3.97 -5.96 -4.38
C VAL A 135 5.01 -6.31 -3.30
N ALA A 136 6.03 -5.48 -3.11
CA ALA A 136 7.00 -5.66 -2.03
C ALA A 136 6.31 -5.60 -0.65
N LEU A 137 5.47 -4.60 -0.40
CA LEU A 137 4.68 -4.47 0.83
C LEU A 137 3.75 -5.67 1.03
N TYR A 138 3.09 -6.14 -0.03
CA TYR A 138 2.23 -7.32 0.03
C TYR A 138 2.99 -8.58 0.48
N ARG A 139 4.23 -8.74 0.03
CA ARG A 139 5.09 -9.87 0.41
C ARG A 139 5.60 -9.76 1.85
N LEU A 140 5.82 -8.53 2.33
CA LEU A 140 6.31 -8.24 3.68
C LEU A 140 5.18 -8.19 4.73
N ALA A 141 3.93 -8.07 4.30
CA ALA A 141 2.78 -8.02 5.20
C ALA A 141 2.43 -9.42 5.74
N PRO A 142 2.14 -9.55 7.04
CA PRO A 142 1.72 -10.81 7.63
C PRO A 142 0.40 -11.29 7.01
N PRO A 143 0.15 -12.62 6.97
CA PRO A 143 -1.13 -13.16 6.54
C PRO A 143 -2.27 -12.60 7.41
N THR A 144 -3.42 -12.29 6.78
CA THR A 144 -4.58 -11.69 7.48
C THR A 144 -5.04 -12.54 8.67
N ALA A 145 -4.93 -13.87 8.59
CA ALA A 145 -5.28 -14.79 9.68
C ALA A 145 -4.46 -14.55 10.95
N VAL A 146 -3.18 -14.20 10.81
CA VAL A 146 -2.29 -13.92 11.95
C VAL A 146 -2.67 -12.60 12.62
N VAL A 147 -3.07 -11.59 11.85
CA VAL A 147 -3.50 -10.29 12.39
C VAL A 147 -4.79 -10.45 13.19
N VAL A 148 -5.79 -11.14 12.61
CA VAL A 148 -7.07 -11.41 13.28
C VAL A 148 -6.91 -12.26 14.55
N ALA A 149 -6.00 -13.25 14.53
CA ALA A 149 -5.72 -14.03 15.73
C ALA A 149 -5.15 -13.16 16.86
N ARG A 150 -4.17 -12.28 16.56
CA ARG A 150 -3.60 -11.36 17.55
C ARG A 150 -4.61 -10.36 18.12
N GLU A 151 -5.51 -9.85 17.30
CA GLU A 151 -6.58 -8.94 17.74
C GLU A 151 -7.51 -9.64 18.74
N ARG A 152 -7.90 -10.90 18.46
CA ARG A 152 -8.72 -11.70 19.38
C ARG A 152 -8.03 -12.01 20.70
N ASP A 153 -6.74 -12.37 20.64
CA ASP A 153 -5.96 -12.66 21.86
C ASP A 153 -5.85 -11.41 22.74
N ALA A 154 -5.65 -10.22 22.13
CA ALA A 154 -5.60 -8.96 22.87
C ALA A 154 -6.95 -8.55 23.48
N GLU A 155 -8.07 -8.83 22.81
CA GLU A 155 -9.42 -8.61 23.35
C GLU A 155 -9.68 -9.48 24.59
N VAL A 156 -9.32 -10.77 24.55
CA VAL A 156 -9.48 -11.71 25.66
C VAL A 156 -8.63 -11.30 26.86
N GLU A 157 -7.39 -10.86 26.65
CA GLU A 157 -6.53 -10.39 27.74
C GLU A 157 -7.07 -9.10 28.40
N GLY A 158 -7.63 -8.19 27.60
CA GLY A 158 -8.25 -6.95 28.08
C GLY A 158 -9.48 -7.20 28.96
N GLU A 159 -10.31 -8.16 28.59
CA GLU A 159 -11.55 -8.51 29.31
C GLU A 159 -11.25 -9.15 30.67
N THR A 160 -10.21 -10.01 30.72
CA THR A 160 -9.78 -10.69 31.97
C THR A 160 -9.19 -9.72 32.98
N SER A 161 -8.59 -8.60 32.54
CA SER A 161 -7.98 -7.58 33.41
C SER A 161 -9.01 -6.67 34.08
N THR A 162 -10.22 -6.54 33.54
CA THR A 162 -11.26 -5.63 34.03
C THR A 162 -12.13 -6.28 35.14
N ASP A 163 -12.12 -7.61 35.26
CA ASP A 163 -12.93 -8.35 36.24
C ASP A 163 -12.26 -8.51 37.64
N ILE A 164 -11.08 -7.91 37.88
CA ILE A 164 -10.30 -8.10 39.13
C ILE A 164 -10.39 -6.88 40.06
N ASP A 165 -11.03 -5.76 39.65
CA ASP A 165 -11.23 -4.58 40.50
C ASP A 165 -12.64 -4.54 41.11
#